data_b5d77f97c25eb9d2c24a3b7c5020ed05
#
_entry.id   b5d77f97c25eb9d2c24a3b7c5020ed05
#
_cell.length_a   1.000
_cell.length_b   1.000
_cell.length_c   1.000
_cell.angle_alpha   90.00
_cell.angle_beta   90.00
_cell.angle_gamma   90.00
#
_symmetry.space_group_name_H-M   'P 1'
#
loop_
_entity.id
_entity.type
_entity.pdbx_description
1 polymer ?
#
loop_
_entity_poly.entity_id
_entity_poly.type
_entity_poly.pdbx_seq_one_letter_code
_entity_poly.pdbx_strand_id
1 'polypeptide(L)'
;MRGRFVDEYEYPRMAQASSIRPTSLNERLALRPIGLDDFSSLRYLHVSALRAQTLDVLSEEEAAAFARLVYSPAYVSLVMREEAVGAWLDSELVGTVSWHAGGNAGSTASIGGIFVRHPRLGIGGRLLAEAEARVHQCGFERLSACATANALPFFLRHGYEEVSRGVRSLSVGCVLPVTFVKKCLPPGRPASATLN
;
A
#
# COMPACT_ATOMS: atom_id res chain seq x y z
N MET A 1 -52.31 -11.05 -63.77
CA MET A 1 -50.88 -11.25 -63.56
C MET A 1 -50.55 -10.87 -62.13
N ARG A 2 -50.21 -11.86 -61.28
CA ARG A 2 -49.89 -11.67 -59.86
C ARG A 2 -48.37 -11.76 -59.71
N GLY A 3 -47.74 -10.66 -59.37
CA GLY A 3 -46.33 -10.63 -59.03
C GLY A 3 -46.13 -11.02 -57.55
N ARG A 4 -45.33 -12.09 -57.28
CA ARG A 4 -44.85 -12.48 -55.97
C ARG A 4 -43.64 -11.59 -55.60
N PHE A 5 -43.74 -10.88 -54.52
CA PHE A 5 -42.55 -10.34 -53.81
C PHE A 5 -42.21 -11.31 -52.73
N VAL A 6 -41.07 -11.98 -52.85
CA VAL A 6 -40.36 -12.68 -51.76
C VAL A 6 -39.17 -11.82 -51.43
N ASP A 7 -39.20 -11.27 -50.25
CA ASP A 7 -38.03 -10.65 -49.67
C ASP A 7 -37.86 -11.21 -48.26
N GLU A 8 -37.11 -12.32 -48.21
CA GLU A 8 -36.69 -12.96 -46.99
C GLU A 8 -35.29 -12.43 -46.66
N TYR A 9 -35.23 -11.27 -45.98
CA TYR A 9 -33.99 -10.80 -45.37
C TYR A 9 -33.80 -11.54 -44.03
N GLU A 10 -32.97 -12.61 -44.04
CA GLU A 10 -32.44 -13.22 -42.85
C GLU A 10 -31.47 -12.24 -42.15
N TYR A 11 -31.88 -11.69 -41.02
CA TYR A 11 -30.97 -11.01 -40.13
C TYR A 11 -30.01 -12.03 -39.53
N PRO A 12 -28.68 -11.84 -39.65
CA PRO A 12 -27.74 -12.72 -38.98
C PRO A 12 -27.94 -12.61 -37.44
N ARG A 13 -28.20 -13.75 -36.82
CA ARG A 13 -28.25 -13.86 -35.35
C ARG A 13 -27.00 -13.24 -34.79
N MET A 14 -27.15 -12.13 -34.06
CA MET A 14 -26.07 -11.57 -33.27
C MET A 14 -25.53 -12.68 -32.35
N ALA A 15 -24.21 -12.95 -32.49
CA ALA A 15 -23.47 -13.83 -31.65
C ALA A 15 -23.66 -13.38 -30.19
N GLN A 16 -23.93 -14.35 -29.35
CA GLN A 16 -24.11 -14.18 -27.93
C GLN A 16 -22.95 -13.34 -27.38
N ALA A 17 -23.28 -12.15 -26.86
CA ALA A 17 -22.32 -11.34 -26.11
C ALA A 17 -21.81 -12.20 -24.96
N SER A 18 -20.54 -12.58 -25.01
CA SER A 18 -19.83 -13.19 -23.89
C SER A 18 -20.11 -12.33 -22.67
N SER A 19 -20.78 -12.88 -21.65
CA SER A 19 -20.99 -12.21 -20.40
C SER A 19 -19.61 -12.02 -19.75
N ILE A 20 -19.01 -10.87 -19.99
CA ILE A 20 -17.80 -10.44 -19.29
C ILE A 20 -18.23 -10.30 -17.82
N ARG A 21 -17.91 -11.28 -16.99
CA ARG A 21 -18.10 -11.17 -15.55
C ARG A 21 -17.25 -9.96 -15.09
N PRO A 22 -17.81 -9.03 -14.32
CA PRO A 22 -17.02 -7.93 -13.81
C PRO A 22 -15.88 -8.54 -12.96
N THR A 23 -14.65 -8.36 -13.41
CA THR A 23 -13.45 -8.81 -12.70
C THR A 23 -13.43 -8.16 -11.33
N SER A 24 -13.31 -8.95 -10.26
CA SER A 24 -13.30 -8.42 -8.90
C SER A 24 -12.11 -7.49 -8.69
N LEU A 25 -12.21 -6.54 -7.75
CA LEU A 25 -11.08 -5.66 -7.39
C LEU A 25 -9.83 -6.50 -7.06
N ASN A 26 -10.02 -7.64 -6.41
CA ASN A 26 -8.94 -8.54 -6.03
C ASN A 26 -8.20 -9.16 -7.21
N GLU A 27 -8.88 -9.45 -8.31
CA GLU A 27 -8.27 -9.99 -9.53
C GLU A 27 -7.52 -8.92 -10.34
N ARG A 28 -7.92 -7.67 -10.22
CA ARG A 28 -7.31 -6.53 -10.91
C ARG A 28 -6.16 -5.88 -10.13
N LEU A 29 -6.07 -6.13 -8.82
CA LEU A 29 -5.06 -5.51 -7.96
C LEU A 29 -3.79 -6.35 -7.96
N ALA A 30 -2.72 -5.85 -8.58
CA ALA A 30 -1.38 -6.44 -8.56
C ALA A 30 -0.51 -5.79 -7.48
N LEU A 31 0.27 -6.60 -6.76
CA LEU A 31 1.29 -6.13 -5.82
C LEU A 31 2.67 -6.39 -6.42
N ARG A 32 3.52 -5.36 -6.50
CA ARG A 32 4.89 -5.49 -6.98
C ARG A 32 5.84 -4.49 -6.31
N PRO A 33 7.15 -4.75 -6.27
CA PRO A 33 8.13 -3.80 -5.79
C PRO A 33 8.04 -2.45 -6.52
N ILE A 34 8.36 -1.38 -5.82
CA ILE A 34 8.50 -0.02 -6.37
C ILE A 34 9.90 0.12 -6.96
N GLY A 35 9.99 0.52 -8.23
CA GLY A 35 11.23 0.86 -8.92
C GLY A 35 11.42 2.35 -9.11
N LEU A 36 12.58 2.74 -9.67
CA LEU A 36 12.89 4.15 -9.94
C LEU A 36 11.90 4.81 -10.90
N ASP A 37 11.40 4.07 -11.88
CA ASP A 37 10.44 4.58 -12.87
C ASP A 37 9.07 4.88 -12.25
N ASP A 38 8.78 4.31 -11.08
CA ASP A 38 7.51 4.49 -10.38
C ASP A 38 7.46 5.77 -9.51
N PHE A 39 8.58 6.49 -9.35
CA PHE A 39 8.68 7.59 -8.39
C PHE A 39 7.74 8.75 -8.65
N SER A 40 7.39 9.03 -9.90
CA SER A 40 6.39 10.07 -10.22
C SER A 40 5.02 9.69 -9.68
N SER A 41 4.59 8.44 -9.89
CA SER A 41 3.33 7.90 -9.38
C SER A 41 3.33 7.80 -7.86
N LEU A 42 4.47 7.38 -7.27
CA LEU A 42 4.65 7.29 -5.83
C LEU A 42 4.51 8.65 -5.14
N ARG A 43 5.20 9.67 -5.65
CA ARG A 43 5.10 11.04 -5.11
C ARG A 43 3.68 11.58 -5.18
N TYR A 44 3.03 11.39 -6.33
CA TYR A 44 1.64 11.79 -6.51
C TYR A 44 0.72 11.09 -5.50
N LEU A 45 0.85 9.77 -5.34
CA LEU A 45 0.06 8.99 -4.39
C LEU A 45 0.28 9.49 -2.95
N HIS A 46 1.54 9.66 -2.52
CA HIS A 46 1.85 10.04 -1.13
C HIS A 46 1.32 11.44 -0.79
N VAL A 47 1.49 12.41 -1.68
CA VAL A 47 0.97 13.76 -1.46
C VAL A 47 -0.55 13.80 -1.50
N SER A 48 -1.18 13.11 -2.45
CA SER A 48 -2.65 13.09 -2.57
C SER A 48 -3.31 12.34 -1.41
N ALA A 49 -2.76 11.20 -1.00
CA ALA A 49 -3.25 10.43 0.14
C ALA A 49 -3.09 11.20 1.45
N LEU A 50 -1.94 11.88 1.64
CA LEU A 50 -1.73 12.73 2.80
C LEU A 50 -2.80 13.83 2.87
N ARG A 51 -2.99 14.58 1.79
CA ARG A 51 -3.99 15.66 1.75
C ARG A 51 -5.41 15.15 2.03
N ALA A 52 -5.77 13.99 1.50
CA ALA A 52 -7.11 13.44 1.67
C ALA A 52 -7.37 12.85 3.07
N GLN A 53 -6.33 12.40 3.77
CA GLN A 53 -6.49 11.58 4.99
C GLN A 53 -6.03 12.29 6.27
N THR A 54 -5.40 13.44 6.16
CA THR A 54 -4.79 14.12 7.32
C THR A 54 -5.30 15.54 7.55
N LEU A 55 -6.38 15.96 6.89
CA LEU A 55 -6.98 17.28 7.07
C LEU A 55 -7.30 17.60 8.54
N ASP A 56 -7.63 16.56 9.34
CA ASP A 56 -7.95 16.70 10.75
C ASP A 56 -6.74 16.44 11.68
N VAL A 57 -5.58 16.06 11.14
CA VAL A 57 -4.41 15.59 11.90
C VAL A 57 -3.19 16.47 11.69
N LEU A 58 -3.06 17.07 10.51
CA LEU A 58 -1.95 17.96 10.14
C LEU A 58 -2.46 19.36 9.88
N SER A 59 -1.71 20.34 10.34
CA SER A 59 -1.87 21.73 9.91
C SER A 59 -1.50 21.88 8.42
N GLU A 60 -1.95 22.95 7.80
CA GLU A 60 -1.58 23.29 6.42
C GLU A 60 -0.06 23.39 6.24
N GLU A 61 0.64 23.93 7.24
CA GLU A 61 2.10 24.07 7.22
C GLU A 61 2.81 22.71 7.27
N GLU A 62 2.33 21.78 8.13
CA GLU A 62 2.86 20.41 8.22
C GLU A 62 2.60 19.62 6.94
N ALA A 63 1.42 19.75 6.36
CA ALA A 63 1.08 19.13 5.08
C ALA A 63 1.97 19.68 3.93
N ALA A 64 2.22 20.99 3.92
CA ALA A 64 3.12 21.61 2.96
C ALA A 64 4.58 21.18 3.17
N ALA A 65 5.03 21.05 4.42
CA ALA A 65 6.36 20.55 4.74
C ALA A 65 6.57 19.12 4.28
N PHE A 66 5.58 18.25 4.49
CA PHE A 66 5.62 16.88 3.99
C PHE A 66 5.63 16.83 2.46
N ALA A 67 4.81 17.63 1.79
CA ALA A 67 4.82 17.71 0.34
C ALA A 67 6.18 18.12 -0.21
N ARG A 68 6.83 19.13 0.40
CA ARG A 68 8.20 19.53 0.05
C ARG A 68 9.20 18.40 0.23
N LEU A 69 9.08 17.62 1.33
CA LEU A 69 9.92 16.46 1.55
C LEU A 69 9.75 15.42 0.45
N VAL A 70 8.51 15.05 0.11
CA VAL A 70 8.19 14.05 -0.92
C VAL A 70 8.75 14.43 -2.30
N TYR A 71 8.79 15.72 -2.63
CA TYR A 71 9.38 16.18 -3.89
C TYR A 71 10.90 16.39 -3.84
N SER A 72 11.52 16.26 -2.67
CA SER A 72 12.98 16.43 -2.53
C SER A 72 13.75 15.20 -3.05
N PRO A 73 15.02 15.37 -3.49
CA PRO A 73 15.89 14.23 -3.82
C PRO A 73 16.13 13.29 -2.63
N ALA A 74 16.15 13.83 -1.40
CA ALA A 74 16.33 13.04 -0.18
C ALA A 74 15.22 11.98 -0.01
N TYR A 75 14.01 12.26 -0.48
CA TYR A 75 12.90 11.30 -0.41
C TYR A 75 13.13 10.05 -1.27
N VAL A 76 13.72 10.21 -2.45
CA VAL A 76 14.11 9.07 -3.29
C VAL A 76 15.08 8.17 -2.53
N SER A 77 16.12 8.77 -1.93
CA SER A 77 17.10 8.01 -1.15
C SER A 77 16.49 7.34 0.09
N LEU A 78 15.48 7.96 0.71
CA LEU A 78 14.75 7.38 1.82
C LEU A 78 13.98 6.12 1.39
N VAL A 79 13.16 6.24 0.34
CA VAL A 79 12.33 5.12 -0.14
C VAL A 79 13.19 3.99 -0.71
N MET A 80 14.30 4.31 -1.38
CA MET A 80 15.21 3.29 -1.93
C MET A 80 16.04 2.52 -0.89
N ARG A 81 16.08 3.00 0.36
CA ARG A 81 16.67 2.25 1.49
C ARG A 81 15.69 1.27 2.12
N GLU A 82 14.43 1.41 1.83
CA GLU A 82 13.35 0.57 2.34
C GLU A 82 12.92 -0.40 1.24
N GLU A 83 12.43 -1.56 1.67
CA GLU A 83 11.74 -2.48 0.77
C GLU A 83 10.32 -1.97 0.54
N ALA A 84 10.08 -1.33 -0.59
CA ALA A 84 8.78 -0.72 -0.92
C ALA A 84 7.98 -1.58 -1.91
N VAL A 85 6.69 -1.79 -1.60
CA VAL A 85 5.73 -2.50 -2.45
C VAL A 85 4.59 -1.57 -2.81
N GLY A 86 4.24 -1.55 -4.08
CA GLY A 86 3.08 -0.85 -4.62
C GLY A 86 1.91 -1.78 -4.90
N ALA A 87 0.69 -1.26 -4.71
CA ALA A 87 -0.55 -1.86 -5.18
C ALA A 87 -1.00 -1.14 -6.45
N TRP A 88 -1.15 -1.89 -7.52
CA TRP A 88 -1.48 -1.40 -8.86
C TRP A 88 -2.85 -1.88 -9.27
N LEU A 89 -3.72 -0.96 -9.66
CA LEU A 89 -5.04 -1.24 -10.22
C LEU A 89 -5.05 -0.73 -11.67
N ASP A 90 -5.14 -1.63 -12.63
CA ASP A 90 -5.13 -1.29 -14.07
C ASP A 90 -4.00 -0.33 -14.45
N SER A 91 -2.77 -0.59 -14.01
CA SER A 91 -1.59 0.26 -14.25
C SER A 91 -1.51 1.55 -13.43
N GLU A 92 -2.49 1.87 -12.61
CA GLU A 92 -2.45 3.00 -11.69
C GLU A 92 -1.92 2.56 -10.31
N LEU A 93 -0.95 3.30 -9.75
CA LEU A 93 -0.49 3.09 -8.37
C LEU A 93 -1.55 3.64 -7.40
N VAL A 94 -2.22 2.75 -6.68
CA VAL A 94 -3.32 3.09 -5.76
C VAL A 94 -2.99 2.88 -4.28
N GLY A 95 -1.82 2.31 -3.99
CA GLY A 95 -1.34 2.18 -2.61
C GLY A 95 0.12 1.76 -2.54
N THR A 96 0.75 2.00 -1.40
CA THR A 96 2.13 1.60 -1.09
C THR A 96 2.25 1.12 0.34
N VAL A 97 3.28 0.35 0.60
CA VAL A 97 3.80 0.01 1.93
C VAL A 97 5.31 -0.11 1.80
N SER A 98 6.04 0.25 2.84
CA SER A 98 7.47 -0.02 2.93
C SER A 98 7.83 -0.66 4.26
N TRP A 99 8.99 -1.30 4.30
CA TRP A 99 9.57 -1.81 5.53
C TRP A 99 11.11 -1.77 5.47
N HIS A 100 11.73 -1.76 6.63
CA HIS A 100 13.19 -1.86 6.78
C HIS A 100 13.53 -2.59 8.09
N ALA A 101 14.74 -3.12 8.17
CA ALA A 101 15.26 -3.71 9.39
C ALA A 101 15.33 -2.65 10.49
N GLY A 102 14.81 -2.92 11.68
CA GLY A 102 14.89 -2.03 12.84
C GLY A 102 16.32 -1.94 13.38
N GLY A 103 16.75 -0.74 13.80
CA GLY A 103 18.14 -0.39 14.07
C GLY A 103 18.82 -1.00 15.29
N ASN A 104 18.14 -1.66 16.22
CA ASN A 104 18.75 -2.22 17.41
C ASN A 104 18.33 -3.67 17.64
N ALA A 105 19.30 -4.58 17.51
CA ALA A 105 19.23 -6.00 17.86
C ALA A 105 18.11 -6.83 17.21
N GLY A 106 18.30 -7.19 16.00
CA GLY A 106 18.22 -8.56 15.51
C GLY A 106 16.90 -9.13 15.07
N SER A 107 15.71 -8.83 15.51
CA SER A 107 14.52 -9.54 15.06
C SER A 107 13.28 -8.67 14.83
N THR A 108 13.48 -7.37 14.74
CA THR A 108 12.37 -6.42 14.55
C THR A 108 12.51 -5.69 13.21
N ALA A 109 11.46 -5.68 12.41
CA ALA A 109 11.35 -4.82 11.24
C ALA A 109 10.37 -3.67 11.52
N SER A 110 10.60 -2.54 10.87
CA SER A 110 9.73 -1.37 10.95
C SER A 110 8.90 -1.26 9.69
N ILE A 111 7.59 -1.21 9.83
CA ILE A 111 6.64 -0.96 8.75
C ILE A 111 6.39 0.54 8.64
N GLY A 112 6.44 1.06 7.43
CA GLY A 112 6.20 2.46 7.13
C GLY A 112 5.53 2.65 5.76
N GLY A 113 5.38 3.90 5.37
CA GLY A 113 4.94 4.26 4.02
C GLY A 113 3.60 3.68 3.58
N ILE A 114 2.68 3.35 4.51
CA ILE A 114 1.35 2.85 4.14
C ILE A 114 0.50 4.03 3.71
N PHE A 115 0.35 4.16 2.40
CA PHE A 115 -0.54 5.14 1.77
C PHE A 115 -1.51 4.43 0.84
N VAL A 116 -2.78 4.83 0.84
CA VAL A 116 -3.79 4.31 -0.09
C VAL A 116 -4.60 5.48 -0.65
N ARG A 117 -4.86 5.42 -1.95
CA ARG A 117 -5.68 6.44 -2.63
C ARG A 117 -7.16 6.33 -2.26
N HIS A 118 -7.65 5.10 -2.19
CA HIS A 118 -9.04 4.80 -1.93
C HIS A 118 -9.16 4.01 -0.63
N PRO A 119 -9.47 4.66 0.49
CA PRO A 119 -9.66 3.97 1.77
C PRO A 119 -10.89 3.05 1.72
N ARG A 120 -10.93 2.06 2.62
CA ARG A 120 -12.03 1.11 2.81
C ARG A 120 -12.24 0.08 1.70
N LEU A 121 -11.38 0.02 0.67
CA LEU A 121 -11.41 -1.02 -0.36
C LEU A 121 -10.53 -2.24 -0.03
N GLY A 122 -10.00 -2.35 1.19
CA GLY A 122 -9.14 -3.46 1.61
C GLY A 122 -7.69 -3.39 1.10
N ILE A 123 -7.33 -2.42 0.26
CA ILE A 123 -6.01 -2.28 -0.35
C ILE A 123 -4.91 -2.19 0.72
N GLY A 124 -5.12 -1.37 1.76
CA GLY A 124 -4.16 -1.22 2.87
C GLY A 124 -3.91 -2.52 3.62
N GLY A 125 -4.95 -3.32 3.85
CA GLY A 125 -4.83 -4.64 4.50
C GLY A 125 -4.02 -5.62 3.65
N ARG A 126 -4.21 -5.64 2.33
CA ARG A 126 -3.41 -6.48 1.41
C ARG A 126 -1.96 -6.07 1.38
N LEU A 127 -1.68 -4.76 1.31
CA LEU A 127 -0.32 -4.23 1.37
C LEU A 127 0.38 -4.59 2.69
N LEU A 128 -0.32 -4.42 3.82
CA LEU A 128 0.23 -4.78 5.13
C LEU A 128 0.53 -6.27 5.21
N ALA A 129 -0.41 -7.13 4.78
CA ALA A 129 -0.20 -8.58 4.75
C ALA A 129 0.99 -9.00 3.87
N GLU A 130 1.17 -8.36 2.72
CA GLU A 130 2.33 -8.58 1.84
C GLU A 130 3.64 -8.17 2.51
N ALA A 131 3.68 -7.00 3.16
CA ALA A 131 4.86 -6.55 3.89
C ALA A 131 5.18 -7.48 5.06
N GLU A 132 4.19 -7.90 5.85
CA GLU A 132 4.34 -8.86 6.94
C GLU A 132 4.90 -10.20 6.44
N ALA A 133 4.40 -10.71 5.32
CA ALA A 133 4.88 -11.95 4.72
C ALA A 133 6.35 -11.84 4.28
N ARG A 134 6.75 -10.73 3.63
CA ARG A 134 8.15 -10.50 3.22
C ARG A 134 9.07 -10.37 4.43
N VAL A 135 8.68 -9.58 5.42
CA VAL A 135 9.42 -9.43 6.68
C VAL A 135 9.64 -10.78 7.36
N HIS A 136 8.60 -11.61 7.42
CA HIS A 136 8.68 -12.95 7.97
C HIS A 136 9.62 -13.87 7.17
N GLN A 137 9.57 -13.81 5.83
CA GLN A 137 10.49 -14.55 4.95
C GLN A 137 11.96 -14.14 5.15
N CYS A 138 12.20 -12.86 5.52
CA CYS A 138 13.54 -12.38 5.90
C CYS A 138 13.97 -12.77 7.32
N GLY A 139 13.16 -13.55 8.06
CA GLY A 139 13.50 -14.06 9.38
C GLY A 139 13.20 -13.11 10.54
N PHE A 140 12.47 -12.03 10.32
CA PHE A 140 12.03 -11.16 11.40
C PHE A 140 10.78 -11.74 12.08
N GLU A 141 10.76 -11.70 13.40
CA GLU A 141 9.65 -12.20 14.22
C GLU A 141 8.80 -11.08 14.84
N ARG A 142 9.28 -9.86 14.78
CA ARG A 142 8.60 -8.70 15.37
C ARG A 142 8.49 -7.56 14.38
N LEU A 143 7.36 -6.88 14.46
CA LEU A 143 7.05 -5.70 13.69
C LEU A 143 6.84 -4.51 14.62
N SER A 144 7.27 -3.34 14.15
CA SER A 144 6.95 -2.05 14.73
C SER A 144 6.41 -1.11 13.68
N ALA A 145 5.59 -0.15 14.05
CA ALA A 145 5.16 0.94 13.19
C ALA A 145 4.90 2.21 14.00
N CYS A 146 4.88 3.35 13.30
CA CYS A 146 4.45 4.63 13.83
C CYS A 146 3.10 4.97 13.23
N ALA A 147 2.04 4.93 14.03
CA ALA A 147 0.68 5.21 13.60
C ALA A 147 0.28 6.64 13.95
N THR A 148 -0.19 7.40 12.96
CA THR A 148 -0.93 8.65 13.21
C THR A 148 -2.29 8.35 13.82
N ALA A 149 -2.97 9.35 14.39
CA ALA A 149 -4.26 9.16 15.05
C ALA A 149 -5.32 8.49 14.14
N ASN A 150 -5.35 8.86 12.86
CA ASN A 150 -6.25 8.28 11.87
C ASN A 150 -5.83 6.87 11.39
N ALA A 151 -4.53 6.52 11.48
CA ALA A 151 -4.01 5.20 11.10
C ALA A 151 -4.05 4.18 12.26
N LEU A 152 -4.07 4.63 13.51
CA LEU A 152 -4.05 3.76 14.68
C LEU A 152 -5.16 2.69 14.66
N PRO A 153 -6.44 3.00 14.39
CA PRO A 153 -7.49 1.98 14.31
C PRO A 153 -7.25 0.92 13.22
N PHE A 154 -6.55 1.29 12.15
CA PHE A 154 -6.16 0.33 11.11
C PHE A 154 -5.16 -0.69 11.65
N PHE A 155 -4.08 -0.25 12.30
CA PHE A 155 -3.09 -1.15 12.87
C PHE A 155 -3.67 -2.06 13.95
N LEU A 156 -4.51 -1.51 14.86
CA LEU A 156 -5.16 -2.31 15.92
C LEU A 156 -6.03 -3.43 15.33
N ARG A 157 -6.81 -3.15 14.28
CA ARG A 157 -7.60 -4.19 13.58
C ARG A 157 -6.77 -5.28 12.92
N HIS A 158 -5.49 -5.01 12.64
CA HIS A 158 -4.55 -5.98 12.06
C HIS A 158 -3.67 -6.66 13.12
N GLY A 159 -4.04 -6.56 14.40
CA GLY A 159 -3.37 -7.28 15.50
C GLY A 159 -2.10 -6.61 16.01
N TYR A 160 -1.93 -5.32 15.75
CA TYR A 160 -0.89 -4.53 16.41
C TYR A 160 -1.39 -4.05 17.77
N GLU A 161 -0.47 -3.89 18.71
CA GLU A 161 -0.71 -3.39 20.06
C GLU A 161 -0.02 -2.04 20.24
N GLU A 162 -0.65 -1.12 20.97
CA GLU A 162 -0.03 0.15 21.38
C GLU A 162 1.12 -0.11 22.34
N VAL A 163 2.24 0.60 22.15
CA VAL A 163 3.41 0.54 23.04
C VAL A 163 3.56 1.84 23.81
N SER A 164 3.59 2.96 23.10
CA SER A 164 3.80 4.30 23.67
C SER A 164 3.33 5.36 22.69
N ARG A 165 3.19 6.59 23.17
CA ARG A 165 2.93 7.77 22.36
C ARG A 165 4.16 8.65 22.30
N GLY A 166 4.35 9.34 21.20
CA GLY A 166 5.49 10.21 20.99
C GLY A 166 5.33 11.09 19.76
N VAL A 167 6.44 11.58 19.25
CA VAL A 167 6.50 12.38 18.03
C VAL A 167 7.50 11.79 17.05
N ARG A 168 7.22 11.92 15.77
CA ARG A 168 8.13 11.60 14.68
C ARG A 168 8.52 12.89 13.95
N SER A 169 9.81 13.17 13.85
CA SER A 169 10.27 14.28 13.02
C SER A 169 10.16 13.90 11.55
N LEU A 170 9.50 14.74 10.78
CA LEU A 170 9.39 14.64 9.31
C LEU A 170 10.46 15.49 8.63
N SER A 171 10.76 16.66 9.19
CA SER A 171 11.79 17.58 8.74
C SER A 171 12.15 18.53 9.86
N VAL A 172 13.12 19.44 9.66
CA VAL A 172 13.44 20.49 10.63
C VAL A 172 12.19 21.32 10.90
N GLY A 173 11.79 21.36 12.17
CA GLY A 173 10.62 22.13 12.63
C GLY A 173 9.25 21.49 12.34
N CYS A 174 9.20 20.30 11.72
CA CYS A 174 7.95 19.58 11.48
C CYS A 174 7.96 18.25 12.21
N VAL A 175 7.11 18.11 13.23
CA VAL A 175 6.95 16.91 14.04
C VAL A 175 5.51 16.42 13.96
N LEU A 176 5.34 15.10 13.86
CA LEU A 176 4.04 14.46 13.76
C LEU A 176 3.76 13.66 15.04
N PRO A 177 2.66 13.92 15.77
CA PRO A 177 2.24 13.07 16.87
C PRO A 177 1.95 11.65 16.37
N VAL A 178 2.52 10.65 17.02
CA VAL A 178 2.34 9.25 16.64
C VAL A 178 2.15 8.36 17.86
N THR A 179 1.48 7.23 17.65
CA THR A 179 1.48 6.09 18.55
C THR A 179 2.41 5.02 17.99
N PHE A 180 3.38 4.59 18.77
CA PHE A 180 4.22 3.44 18.45
C PHE A 180 3.41 2.18 18.68
N VAL A 181 3.37 1.32 17.68
CA VAL A 181 2.66 0.04 17.74
C VAL A 181 3.60 -1.10 17.40
N LYS A 182 3.32 -2.30 17.93
CA LYS A 182 4.09 -3.53 17.69
C LYS A 182 3.17 -4.69 17.37
N LYS A 183 3.72 -5.70 16.69
CA LYS A 183 3.08 -7.00 16.47
C LYS A 183 4.14 -8.11 16.47
N CYS A 184 3.85 -9.25 17.11
CA CYS A 184 4.64 -10.45 16.96
C CYS A 184 4.11 -11.27 15.79
N LEU A 185 5.00 -11.74 14.92
CA LEU A 185 4.67 -12.70 13.88
C LEU A 185 4.72 -14.12 14.47
N PRO A 186 3.93 -15.07 13.95
CA PRO A 186 4.07 -16.46 14.35
C PRO A 186 5.50 -16.92 14.05
N PRO A 187 6.10 -17.82 14.86
CA PRO A 187 7.45 -18.32 14.60
C PRO A 187 7.52 -18.92 13.20
N GLY A 188 8.53 -18.49 12.44
CA GLY A 188 8.77 -19.01 11.10
C GLY A 188 9.03 -20.51 11.18
N ARG A 189 8.41 -21.27 10.29
CA ARG A 189 8.77 -22.67 10.10
C ARG A 189 10.25 -22.69 9.71
N PRO A 190 11.15 -23.36 10.45
CA PRO A 190 12.54 -23.41 10.04
C PRO A 190 12.62 -23.90 8.60
N ALA A 191 13.33 -23.17 7.74
CA ALA A 191 13.64 -23.66 6.41
C ALA A 191 14.25 -25.04 6.59
N SER A 192 13.59 -26.07 6.09
CA SER A 192 14.10 -27.43 6.14
C SER A 192 15.47 -27.39 5.47
N ALA A 193 16.52 -27.48 6.27
CA ALA A 193 17.87 -27.65 5.73
C ALA A 193 17.87 -28.95 4.94
N THR A 194 17.75 -28.81 3.63
CA THR A 194 18.04 -29.93 2.73
C THR A 194 19.56 -30.07 2.75
N LEU A 195 20.03 -30.90 3.68
CA LEU A 195 21.40 -31.44 3.63
C LEU A 195 21.45 -32.34 2.41
N ASN A 196 22.11 -31.90 1.37
CA ASN A 196 22.71 -32.77 0.35
C ASN A 196 24.16 -33.02 0.70
#